data_93955d9475edea84862679c984537df3
#
_entry.id   93955d9475edea84862679c984537df3
#
_cell.length_a   1.000
_cell.length_b   1.000
_cell.length_c   1.000
_cell.angle_alpha   90.00
_cell.angle_beta   90.00
_cell.angle_gamma   90.00
#
_symmetry.space_group_name_H-M   'P 1'
#
loop_
_entity.id
_entity.type
_entity.pdbx_description
1 polymer ?
#
loop_
_entity_poly.entity_id
_entity_poly.type
_entity_poly.pdbx_seq_one_letter_code
_entity_poly.pdbx_strand_id
1 'polypeptide(L)'
;MSSVEIVYSAVSRGYYQKIVVKNQMVSITKSRGEESVTNKINGAQWARIVSEFKKIKLESIPQLKAPTEKRFHDGAAIANLRITQNGKTYETNGFDNGFPPAEIEKLVTLLVAFTQE
;
A
#
# COMPACT_ATOMS: atom_id res chain seq x y z
N MET A 1 13.52 9.74 -2.78
CA MET A 1 12.16 9.39 -3.21
C MET A 1 11.28 10.59 -3.60
N SER A 2 11.88 11.62 -4.17
CA SER A 2 11.06 12.63 -4.83
C SER A 2 10.38 12.00 -6.06
N SER A 3 9.25 12.49 -6.47
CA SER A 3 8.51 11.99 -7.64
C SER A 3 8.00 10.55 -7.52
N VAL A 4 7.84 10.05 -6.29
CA VAL A 4 7.26 8.72 -6.04
C VAL A 4 6.00 8.87 -5.20
N GLU A 5 4.95 8.18 -5.64
CA GLU A 5 3.72 8.06 -4.87
C GLU A 5 3.43 6.58 -4.65
N ILE A 6 3.14 6.21 -3.42
CA ILE A 6 2.82 4.83 -3.05
C ILE A 6 1.39 4.81 -2.52
N VAL A 7 0.53 3.97 -3.11
CA VAL A 7 -0.86 3.85 -2.69
C VAL A 7 -1.16 2.40 -2.34
N TYR A 8 -1.64 2.17 -1.13
CA TYR A 8 -2.18 0.89 -0.71
C TYR A 8 -3.68 1.06 -0.49
N SER A 9 -4.48 0.20 -1.10
CA SER A 9 -5.93 0.24 -0.90
C SER A 9 -6.45 -1.15 -0.58
N ALA A 10 -7.50 -1.21 0.23
CA ALA A 10 -8.19 -2.46 0.55
C ALA A 10 -9.69 -2.18 0.61
N VAL A 11 -10.46 -2.95 -0.15
CA VAL A 11 -11.89 -2.69 -0.32
C VAL A 11 -12.68 -3.99 -0.29
N SER A 12 -13.78 -3.99 0.47
CA SER A 12 -14.78 -5.05 0.41
C SER A 12 -16.15 -4.41 0.63
N ARG A 13 -17.19 -5.21 0.72
CA ARG A 13 -18.57 -4.70 0.90
C ARG A 13 -18.68 -3.98 2.22
N GLY A 14 -18.15 -3.90 3.14
CA GLY A 14 -18.29 -3.12 4.38
C GLY A 14 -16.97 -2.56 4.87
N TYR A 15 -15.97 -2.54 4.00
CA TYR A 15 -14.63 -2.13 4.41
C TYR A 15 -13.96 -1.31 3.33
N TYR A 16 -13.34 -0.22 3.73
CA TYR A 16 -12.59 0.65 2.83
C TYR A 16 -11.40 1.23 3.57
N GLN A 17 -10.21 1.12 2.98
CA GLN A 17 -9.02 1.75 3.52
C GLN A 17 -8.11 2.14 2.37
N LYS A 18 -7.59 3.37 2.41
CA LYS A 18 -6.65 3.86 1.42
C LYS A 18 -5.53 4.60 2.13
N ILE A 19 -4.30 4.26 1.81
CA ILE A 19 -3.10 4.87 2.38
C ILE A 19 -2.28 5.41 1.22
N VAL A 20 -2.00 6.72 1.24
CA VAL A 20 -1.19 7.37 0.21
C VAL A 20 0.06 7.93 0.85
N VAL A 21 1.22 7.58 0.32
CA VAL A 21 2.50 8.11 0.78
C VAL A 21 3.12 8.90 -0.36
N LYS A 22 3.42 10.18 -0.09
CA LYS A 22 4.03 11.08 -1.06
C LYS A 22 4.72 12.23 -0.32
N ASN A 23 5.94 12.56 -0.73
CA ASN A 23 6.69 13.70 -0.16
C ASN A 23 6.82 13.64 1.36
N GLN A 24 7.09 12.45 1.91
CA GLN A 24 7.21 12.23 3.36
C GLN A 24 5.92 12.56 4.13
N MET A 25 4.79 12.49 3.44
CA MET A 25 3.47 12.66 4.05
C MET A 25 2.67 11.38 3.85
N VAL A 26 1.83 11.03 4.82
CA VAL A 26 0.91 9.91 4.70
C VAL A 26 -0.51 10.43 4.85
N SER A 27 -1.37 10.04 3.90
CA SER A 27 -2.80 10.36 3.93
C SER A 27 -3.58 9.07 4.07
N ILE A 28 -4.49 9.02 5.05
CA ILE A 28 -5.28 7.82 5.35
C ILE A 28 -6.76 8.14 5.22
N THR A 29 -7.47 7.31 4.46
CA THR A 29 -8.93 7.37 4.31
C THR A 29 -9.50 6.04 4.78
N LYS A 30 -10.42 6.06 5.74
CA LYS A 30 -10.98 4.83 6.34
C LYS A 30 -12.40 4.51 5.94
N SER A 31 -13.07 5.40 5.23
CA SER A 31 -14.43 5.19 4.76
C SER A 31 -14.61 5.88 3.41
N ARG A 32 -15.45 5.28 2.57
CA ARG A 32 -15.78 5.89 1.29
C ARG A 32 -16.47 7.24 1.53
N GLY A 33 -16.00 8.26 0.85
CA GLY A 33 -16.59 9.60 0.95
C GLY A 33 -16.09 10.42 2.12
N GLU A 34 -15.25 9.87 2.99
CA GLU A 34 -14.64 10.64 4.06
C GLU A 34 -13.40 11.37 3.57
N GLU A 35 -13.07 12.47 4.26
CA GLU A 35 -11.82 13.18 3.98
C GLU A 35 -10.63 12.40 4.52
N SER A 36 -9.51 12.51 3.83
CA SER A 36 -8.26 11.91 4.25
C SER A 36 -7.67 12.67 5.44
N VAL A 37 -7.05 11.95 6.37
CA VAL A 37 -6.25 12.54 7.43
C VAL A 37 -4.80 12.46 6.98
N THR A 38 -4.13 13.61 6.90
CA THR A 38 -2.76 13.70 6.41
C THR A 38 -1.80 14.09 7.53
N ASN A 39 -0.70 13.35 7.65
CA ASN A 39 0.32 13.62 8.65
C ASN A 39 1.71 13.49 8.03
N LYS A 40 2.68 14.20 8.63
CA LYS A 40 4.07 14.06 8.22
C LYS A 40 4.63 12.75 8.77
N ILE A 41 5.43 12.06 7.96
CA ILE A 41 6.12 10.84 8.38
C ILE A 41 7.43 11.23 9.06
N ASN A 42 7.69 10.70 10.26
CA ASN A 42 8.93 11.01 10.96
C ASN A 42 10.14 10.41 10.21
N GLY A 43 11.35 10.90 10.55
CA GLY A 43 12.57 10.50 9.83
C GLY A 43 12.88 9.03 9.91
N ALA A 44 12.65 8.38 11.05
CA ALA A 44 12.93 6.95 11.23
C ALA A 44 11.98 6.10 10.39
N GLN A 45 10.69 6.41 10.41
CA GLN A 45 9.70 5.71 9.58
C GLN A 45 9.97 5.93 8.10
N TRP A 46 10.29 7.17 7.73
CA TRP A 46 10.59 7.50 6.34
C TRP A 46 11.79 6.72 5.81
N ALA A 47 12.86 6.63 6.62
CA ALA A 47 14.05 5.89 6.24
C ALA A 47 13.75 4.41 5.99
N ARG A 48 12.87 3.81 6.80
CA ARG A 48 12.45 2.41 6.60
C ARG A 48 11.67 2.24 5.31
N ILE A 49 10.75 3.16 5.04
CA ILE A 49 9.95 3.11 3.80
C ILE A 49 10.86 3.22 2.59
N VAL A 50 11.79 4.18 2.59
CA VAL A 50 12.74 4.34 1.48
C VAL A 50 13.59 3.09 1.30
N SER A 51 14.07 2.51 2.39
CA SER A 51 14.89 1.30 2.35
C SER A 51 14.13 0.13 1.72
N GLU A 52 12.90 -0.12 2.16
CA GLU A 52 12.11 -1.23 1.60
C GLU A 52 11.67 -0.96 0.17
N PHE A 53 11.35 0.29 -0.15
CA PHE A 53 11.02 0.67 -1.52
C PHE A 53 12.16 0.36 -2.48
N LYS A 54 13.39 0.69 -2.09
CA LYS A 54 14.57 0.48 -2.95
C LYS A 54 14.85 -0.99 -3.24
N LYS A 55 14.37 -1.89 -2.42
CA LYS A 55 14.55 -3.33 -2.61
C LYS A 55 13.57 -3.93 -3.62
N ILE A 56 12.51 -3.20 -3.96
CA ILE A 56 11.47 -3.71 -4.84
C ILE A 56 11.87 -3.50 -6.30
N LYS A 57 11.74 -4.55 -7.09
CA LYS A 57 11.91 -4.46 -8.53
C LYS A 57 10.56 -4.02 -9.12
N LEU A 58 10.44 -2.74 -9.47
CA LEU A 58 9.16 -2.14 -9.88
C LEU A 58 8.52 -2.87 -11.05
N GLU A 59 9.31 -3.31 -12.03
CA GLU A 59 8.80 -3.99 -13.20
C GLU A 59 8.13 -5.31 -12.86
N SER A 60 8.45 -5.91 -11.72
CA SER A 60 7.86 -7.18 -11.30
C SER A 60 6.48 -7.01 -10.64
N ILE A 61 6.15 -5.79 -10.20
CA ILE A 61 4.91 -5.56 -9.44
C ILE A 61 3.65 -6.09 -10.14
N PRO A 62 3.41 -5.84 -11.43
CA PRO A 62 2.20 -6.36 -12.08
C PRO A 62 2.15 -7.87 -12.19
N GLN A 63 3.26 -8.56 -11.93
CA GLN A 63 3.37 -10.01 -12.08
C GLN A 63 3.37 -10.76 -10.74
N LEU A 64 3.34 -10.04 -9.61
CA LEU A 64 3.35 -10.68 -8.30
C LEU A 64 2.06 -11.44 -8.06
N LYS A 65 2.19 -12.61 -7.43
CA LYS A 65 1.05 -13.49 -7.16
C LYS A 65 0.60 -13.35 -5.70
N ALA A 66 -0.71 -13.32 -5.52
CA ALA A 66 -1.28 -13.34 -4.17
C ALA A 66 -0.99 -14.69 -3.50
N PRO A 67 -0.51 -14.69 -2.25
CA PRO A 67 -0.21 -15.94 -1.54
C PRO A 67 -1.45 -16.68 -1.06
N THR A 68 -2.61 -16.02 -0.95
CA THR A 68 -3.84 -16.63 -0.48
C THR A 68 -5.03 -16.15 -1.32
N GLU A 69 -6.17 -16.85 -1.18
CA GLU A 69 -7.37 -16.57 -1.98
C GLU A 69 -8.61 -16.35 -1.10
N LYS A 70 -8.43 -15.83 0.09
CA LYS A 70 -9.53 -15.59 1.04
C LYS A 70 -10.57 -14.60 0.52
N ARG A 71 -10.16 -13.65 -0.32
CA ARG A 71 -11.05 -12.64 -0.91
C ARG A 71 -12.12 -13.23 -1.80
N PHE A 72 -11.89 -14.42 -2.36
CA PHE A 72 -12.87 -15.10 -3.22
C PHE A 72 -14.03 -15.71 -2.43
N HIS A 73 -13.88 -15.82 -1.12
CA HIS A 73 -14.89 -16.40 -0.23
C HIS A 73 -15.31 -15.40 0.87
N ASP A 74 -15.18 -14.10 0.58
CA ASP A 74 -15.47 -13.02 1.53
C ASP A 74 -14.65 -13.11 2.83
N GLY A 75 -13.52 -13.81 2.79
CA GLY A 75 -12.65 -13.95 3.96
C GLY A 75 -11.64 -12.82 4.12
N ALA A 76 -11.55 -11.91 3.13
CA ALA A 76 -10.65 -10.76 3.20
C ALA A 76 -11.06 -9.71 2.18
N ALA A 77 -10.73 -8.46 2.48
CA ALA A 77 -10.88 -7.36 1.51
C ALA A 77 -9.88 -7.56 0.37
N ILE A 78 -10.18 -6.99 -0.80
CA ILE A 78 -9.27 -7.00 -1.94
C ILE A 78 -8.30 -5.84 -1.79
N ALA A 79 -7.02 -6.14 -1.75
CA ALA A 79 -5.96 -5.15 -1.60
C ALA A 79 -5.15 -5.00 -2.88
N ASN A 80 -4.61 -3.79 -3.08
CA ASN A 80 -3.71 -3.48 -4.18
C ASN A 80 -2.62 -2.54 -3.69
N LEU A 81 -1.42 -2.69 -4.26
CA LEU A 81 -0.34 -1.74 -4.09
C LEU A 81 -0.06 -1.09 -5.44
N ARG A 82 -0.03 0.24 -5.47
CA ARG A 82 0.28 0.99 -6.69
C ARG A 82 1.43 1.94 -6.39
N ILE A 83 2.45 1.91 -7.22
CA ILE A 83 3.60 2.81 -7.11
C ILE A 83 3.73 3.58 -8.40
N THR A 84 3.76 4.91 -8.30
CA THR A 84 4.00 5.78 -9.45
C THR A 84 5.35 6.44 -9.24
N GLN A 85 6.24 6.29 -10.20
CA GLN A 85 7.57 6.90 -10.18
C GLN A 85 7.83 7.59 -11.52
N ASN A 86 8.12 8.87 -11.46
CA ASN A 86 8.44 9.67 -12.66
C ASN A 86 7.37 9.53 -13.75
N GLY A 87 6.10 9.53 -13.34
CA GLY A 87 4.97 9.44 -14.27
C GLY A 87 4.60 8.03 -14.71
N LYS A 88 5.38 7.01 -14.33
CA LYS A 88 5.07 5.63 -14.68
C LYS A 88 4.47 4.89 -13.49
N THR A 89 3.38 4.18 -13.72
CA THR A 89 2.61 3.49 -12.68
C THR A 89 2.79 1.99 -12.77
N TYR A 90 3.03 1.37 -11.61
CA TYR A 90 3.14 -0.08 -11.44
C TYR A 90 2.11 -0.50 -10.40
N GLU A 91 1.22 -1.42 -10.76
CA GLU A 91 0.15 -1.84 -9.86
C GLU A 91 0.08 -3.35 -9.76
N THR A 92 -0.13 -3.88 -8.55
CA THR A 92 -0.31 -5.31 -8.34
C THR A 92 -1.67 -5.76 -8.84
N ASN A 93 -1.80 -7.07 -9.10
CA ASN A 93 -3.11 -7.70 -9.14
C ASN A 93 -3.67 -7.71 -7.71
N GLY A 94 -4.98 -7.92 -7.57
CA GLY A 94 -5.60 -7.98 -6.25
C GLY A 94 -5.03 -9.09 -5.40
N PHE A 95 -4.86 -8.84 -4.10
CA PHE A 95 -4.46 -9.85 -3.12
C PHE A 95 -5.28 -9.66 -1.85
N ASP A 96 -5.17 -10.61 -0.93
CA ASP A 96 -5.92 -10.53 0.32
C ASP A 96 -5.32 -9.49 1.24
N ASN A 97 -6.15 -8.58 1.76
CA ASN A 97 -5.71 -7.63 2.76
C ASN A 97 -5.17 -8.37 3.97
N GLY A 98 -3.95 -8.06 4.38
CA GLY A 98 -3.24 -8.76 5.45
C GLY A 98 -2.32 -9.87 4.97
N PHE A 99 -2.38 -10.24 3.68
CA PHE A 99 -1.57 -11.32 3.12
C PHE A 99 -0.95 -10.89 1.79
N PRO A 100 -0.04 -9.90 1.81
CA PRO A 100 0.59 -9.42 0.58
C PRO A 100 1.61 -10.41 0.02
N PRO A 101 1.91 -10.31 -1.28
CA PRO A 101 3.04 -11.05 -1.84
C PRO A 101 4.32 -10.77 -1.05
N ALA A 102 5.16 -11.80 -0.90
CA ALA A 102 6.38 -11.71 -0.08
C ALA A 102 7.30 -10.57 -0.52
N GLU A 103 7.36 -10.28 -1.81
CA GLU A 103 8.26 -9.28 -2.37
C GLU A 103 7.93 -7.86 -1.91
N ILE A 104 6.70 -7.59 -1.51
CA ILE A 104 6.26 -6.26 -1.07
C ILE A 104 5.80 -6.24 0.39
N GLU A 105 5.90 -7.38 1.09
CA GLU A 105 5.34 -7.53 2.43
C GLU A 105 5.87 -6.50 3.43
N LYS A 106 7.17 -6.27 3.45
CA LYS A 106 7.75 -5.32 4.41
C LYS A 106 7.29 -3.90 4.17
N LEU A 107 7.20 -3.48 2.90
CA LEU A 107 6.71 -2.15 2.59
C LEU A 107 5.23 -2.03 2.98
N VAL A 108 4.41 -3.01 2.62
CA VAL A 108 2.98 -2.99 2.96
C VAL A 108 2.77 -2.93 4.48
N THR A 109 3.56 -3.70 5.23
CA THR A 109 3.48 -3.69 6.69
C THR A 109 3.76 -2.31 7.27
N LEU A 110 4.75 -1.60 6.73
CA LEU A 110 5.06 -0.24 7.17
C LEU A 110 3.91 0.73 6.87
N LEU A 111 3.26 0.59 5.72
CA LEU A 111 2.14 1.45 5.35
C LEU A 111 0.93 1.19 6.25
N VAL A 112 0.58 -0.07 6.45
CA VAL A 112 -0.57 -0.45 7.26
C VAL A 112 -0.38 -0.04 8.72
N ALA A 113 0.85 -0.02 9.22
CA ALA A 113 1.14 0.40 10.58
C ALA A 113 0.64 1.83 10.89
N PHE A 114 0.60 2.71 9.90
CA PHE A 114 0.09 4.07 10.09
C PHE A 114 -1.39 4.09 10.48
N THR A 115 -2.14 3.06 10.12
CA THR A 115 -3.58 3.00 10.42
C THR A 115 -3.87 2.52 11.82
N GLN A 116 -2.85 2.05 12.53
CA GLN A 116 -2.97 1.50 13.88
C GLN A 116 -2.49 2.47 14.95
N GLU A 117 -2.08 3.66 14.54
CA GLU A 117 -1.63 4.71 15.45
C GLU A 117 -2.78 5.56 15.96
#